data_944e4b2841f9f53a5462c711fa4adeb9
#
_entry.id   944e4b2841f9f53a5462c711fa4adeb9
#
_cell.length_a   1.000
_cell.length_b   1.000
_cell.length_c   1.000
_cell.angle_alpha   90.00
_cell.angle_beta   90.00
_cell.angle_gamma   90.00
#
_symmetry.space_group_name_H-M   'P 1'
#
loop_
_entity.id
_entity.type
_entity.pdbx_description
1 polymer ?
#
loop_
_entity_poly.entity_id
_entity_poly.type
_entity_poly.pdbx_seq_one_letter_code
_entity_poly.pdbx_strand_id
1 'polypeptide(L)'
;MLRIAIQTKGRLNEQSVELLREIGIDVEGAKRKFLSKAANFPIEVLYLRDDDIPQVVAEGTASLGIVGMNEVAERGCDVEVVTKLGFGGCRISLAIPKAEEYSGVEYFQGKKIATSYPEILSKFLKENGVEASMAVITGSVEIAPAAGIADAIFDIVSSGGTLVSNGLKEVERVFESEAVLIANRNLSAEERELLDELLFRIESERVSRGKKYLLMNIPTSSLDEAVKILPAMRSPTVMPLAAEGWCSLHSVVDSADLWDKVRQLKAIGAEGILVLTLDKIIP
;
A
#
# COMPACT_ATOMS: atom_id res chain seq x y z
N MET A 1 1.04 13.44 -22.37
CA MET A 1 0.80 12.01 -22.07
C MET A 1 1.72 11.61 -20.94
N LEU A 2 1.20 11.08 -19.86
CA LEU A 2 2.00 10.64 -18.70
C LEU A 2 2.71 9.32 -18.98
N ARG A 3 3.91 9.16 -18.44
CA ARG A 3 4.60 7.86 -18.37
C ARG A 3 4.78 7.48 -16.91
N ILE A 4 4.24 6.32 -16.54
CA ILE A 4 4.37 5.77 -15.19
C ILE A 4 5.29 4.55 -15.19
N ALA A 5 6.33 4.59 -14.37
CA ALA A 5 7.21 3.45 -14.16
C ALA A 5 6.67 2.56 -13.04
N ILE A 6 6.60 1.25 -13.29
CA ILE A 6 6.22 0.23 -12.30
C ILE A 6 7.18 -0.96 -12.35
N GLN A 7 7.19 -1.76 -11.31
CA GLN A 7 8.01 -2.96 -11.24
C GLN A 7 7.63 -3.95 -12.36
N THR A 8 8.61 -4.64 -12.94
CA THR A 8 8.38 -5.59 -14.07
C THR A 8 7.63 -6.85 -13.65
N LYS A 9 7.84 -7.34 -12.43
CA LYS A 9 7.28 -8.60 -11.92
C LYS A 9 7.22 -8.59 -10.39
N GLY A 10 6.48 -9.54 -9.83
CA GLY A 10 6.35 -9.70 -8.39
C GLY A 10 5.11 -9.01 -7.84
N ARG A 11 4.96 -9.10 -6.53
CA ARG A 11 3.74 -8.67 -5.81
C ARG A 11 3.43 -7.18 -6.02
N LEU A 12 4.44 -6.33 -6.02
CA LEU A 12 4.24 -4.89 -6.22
C LEU A 12 3.75 -4.59 -7.64
N ASN A 13 4.25 -5.30 -8.67
CA ASN A 13 3.74 -5.20 -10.04
C ASN A 13 2.26 -5.58 -10.12
N GLU A 14 1.90 -6.75 -9.55
CA GLU A 14 0.52 -7.25 -9.57
C GLU A 14 -0.45 -6.24 -8.92
N GLN A 15 -0.07 -5.70 -7.76
CA GLN A 15 -0.87 -4.70 -7.03
C GLN A 15 -0.93 -3.35 -7.77
N SER A 16 0.14 -2.95 -8.45
CA SER A 16 0.17 -1.71 -9.25
C SER A 16 -0.75 -1.80 -10.47
N VAL A 17 -0.71 -2.93 -11.18
CA VAL A 17 -1.58 -3.19 -12.34
C VAL A 17 -3.05 -3.30 -11.88
N GLU A 18 -3.30 -3.95 -10.73
CA GLU A 18 -4.61 -4.05 -10.14
C GLU A 18 -5.17 -2.66 -9.78
N LEU A 19 -4.37 -1.80 -9.14
CA LEU A 19 -4.76 -0.42 -8.84
C LEU A 19 -5.17 0.32 -10.10
N LEU A 20 -4.34 0.26 -11.18
CA LEU A 20 -4.66 0.93 -12.44
C LEU A 20 -6.00 0.44 -13.02
N ARG A 21 -6.26 -0.87 -12.95
CA ARG A 21 -7.53 -1.45 -13.40
C ARG A 21 -8.69 -1.00 -12.52
N GLU A 22 -8.53 -1.01 -11.20
CA GLU A 22 -9.56 -0.59 -10.23
C GLU A 22 -9.95 0.88 -10.44
N ILE A 23 -9.01 1.75 -10.79
CA ILE A 23 -9.30 3.17 -11.11
C ILE A 23 -9.74 3.38 -12.57
N GLY A 24 -10.05 2.31 -13.28
CA GLY A 24 -10.62 2.35 -14.64
C GLY A 24 -9.60 2.67 -15.72
N ILE A 25 -8.31 2.38 -15.51
CA ILE A 25 -7.26 2.51 -16.54
C ILE A 25 -6.95 1.12 -17.08
N ASP A 26 -7.29 0.91 -18.33
CA ASP A 26 -7.16 -0.37 -19.01
C ASP A 26 -5.76 -0.49 -19.66
N VAL A 27 -4.86 -1.14 -18.94
CA VAL A 27 -3.50 -1.41 -19.38
C VAL A 27 -3.43 -2.84 -19.91
N GLU A 28 -3.13 -3.03 -21.19
CA GLU A 28 -2.86 -4.35 -21.73
C GLU A 28 -1.71 -5.01 -20.95
N GLY A 29 -2.00 -6.15 -20.32
CA GLY A 29 -1.05 -6.87 -19.47
C GLY A 29 0.29 -7.15 -20.14
N ALA A 30 1.35 -6.90 -19.41
CA ALA A 30 2.75 -6.89 -19.84
C ALA A 30 3.36 -8.27 -20.13
N LYS A 31 2.69 -9.15 -20.85
CA LYS A 31 3.37 -10.36 -21.33
C LYS A 31 4.45 -9.97 -22.35
N ARG A 32 5.69 -9.74 -21.87
CA ARG A 32 6.91 -9.47 -22.66
C ARG A 32 7.04 -8.07 -23.29
N LYS A 33 6.36 -7.05 -22.80
CA LYS A 33 6.54 -5.66 -23.25
C LYS A 33 7.23 -4.84 -22.16
N PHE A 34 8.23 -4.04 -22.51
CA PHE A 34 8.85 -3.05 -21.60
C PHE A 34 8.02 -1.77 -21.49
N LEU A 35 7.09 -1.55 -22.42
CA LEU A 35 6.22 -0.40 -22.50
C LEU A 35 4.83 -0.82 -22.97
N SER A 36 3.79 -0.39 -22.27
CA SER A 36 2.38 -0.61 -22.64
C SER A 36 1.61 0.68 -22.57
N LYS A 37 0.73 0.94 -23.54
CA LYS A 37 -0.18 2.08 -23.53
C LYS A 37 -1.52 1.67 -22.94
N ALA A 38 -2.14 2.54 -22.15
CA ALA A 38 -3.52 2.37 -21.78
C ALA A 38 -4.44 2.69 -22.98
N ALA A 39 -5.55 1.94 -23.10
CA ALA A 39 -6.49 2.10 -24.20
C ALA A 39 -7.41 3.32 -24.02
N ASN A 40 -7.69 3.70 -22.77
CA ASN A 40 -8.74 4.63 -22.39
C ASN A 40 -8.28 5.80 -21.51
N PHE A 41 -6.98 5.94 -21.29
CA PHE A 41 -6.39 7.05 -20.54
C PHE A 41 -5.02 7.41 -21.16
N PRO A 42 -4.62 8.70 -21.20
CA PRO A 42 -3.38 9.12 -21.85
C PRO A 42 -2.13 8.80 -21.01
N ILE A 43 -1.93 7.52 -20.70
CA ILE A 43 -0.80 7.01 -19.91
C ILE A 43 -0.07 5.88 -20.64
N GLU A 44 1.25 5.87 -20.49
CA GLU A 44 2.13 4.75 -20.86
C GLU A 44 2.71 4.14 -19.58
N VAL A 45 2.71 2.81 -19.50
CA VAL A 45 3.31 2.07 -18.40
C VAL A 45 4.66 1.53 -18.83
N LEU A 46 5.72 1.94 -18.11
CA LEU A 46 7.09 1.50 -18.29
C LEU A 46 7.43 0.46 -17.21
N TYR A 47 7.90 -0.72 -17.61
CA TYR A 47 8.22 -1.83 -16.71
C TYR A 47 9.72 -1.89 -16.45
N LEU A 48 10.12 -1.65 -15.19
CA LEU A 48 11.51 -1.58 -14.75
C LEU A 48 11.78 -2.47 -13.53
N ARG A 49 13.02 -2.52 -13.09
CA ARG A 49 13.35 -2.99 -11.75
C ARG A 49 12.92 -1.92 -10.75
N ASP A 50 12.50 -2.33 -9.57
CA ASP A 50 12.06 -1.43 -8.49
C ASP A 50 13.15 -0.42 -8.10
N ASP A 51 14.40 -0.88 -8.01
CA ASP A 51 15.55 -0.08 -7.65
C ASP A 51 15.94 0.98 -8.70
N ASP A 52 15.48 0.85 -9.95
CA ASP A 52 15.72 1.82 -11.03
C ASP A 52 14.64 2.92 -11.11
N ILE A 53 13.44 2.65 -10.57
CA ILE A 53 12.27 3.55 -10.72
C ILE A 53 12.52 4.97 -10.17
N PRO A 54 13.08 5.16 -8.95
CA PRO A 54 13.32 6.50 -8.43
C PRO A 54 14.22 7.35 -9.32
N GLN A 55 15.31 6.75 -9.83
CA GLN A 55 16.24 7.44 -10.72
C GLN A 55 15.59 7.84 -12.06
N VAL A 56 14.86 6.91 -12.68
CA VAL A 56 14.18 7.15 -13.96
C VAL A 56 13.12 8.25 -13.86
N VAL A 57 12.45 8.35 -12.70
CA VAL A 57 11.50 9.43 -12.42
C VAL A 57 12.23 10.74 -12.16
N ALA A 58 13.30 10.75 -11.36
CA ALA A 58 14.09 11.96 -11.09
C ALA A 58 14.66 12.57 -12.36
N GLU A 59 15.14 11.74 -13.31
CA GLU A 59 15.68 12.16 -14.61
C GLU A 59 14.59 12.59 -15.63
N GLY A 60 13.30 12.40 -15.32
CA GLY A 60 12.19 12.77 -16.20
C GLY A 60 11.95 11.82 -17.38
N THR A 61 12.62 10.65 -17.40
CA THR A 61 12.32 9.60 -18.39
C THR A 61 10.94 8.99 -18.19
N ALA A 62 10.49 8.91 -16.93
CA ALA A 62 9.10 8.71 -16.54
C ALA A 62 8.61 9.93 -15.74
N SER A 63 7.35 10.32 -15.97
CA SER A 63 6.68 11.41 -15.24
C SER A 63 6.35 10.99 -13.81
N LEU A 64 5.96 9.72 -13.65
CA LEU A 64 5.50 9.11 -12.39
C LEU A 64 6.16 7.75 -12.16
N GLY A 65 6.10 7.26 -10.90
CA GLY A 65 6.50 5.91 -10.56
C GLY A 65 5.68 5.32 -9.41
N ILE A 66 5.40 4.01 -9.45
CA ILE A 66 4.90 3.26 -8.29
C ILE A 66 6.04 2.40 -7.79
N VAL A 67 6.46 2.63 -6.55
CA VAL A 67 7.65 2.00 -5.96
C VAL A 67 7.49 1.91 -4.44
N GLY A 68 8.25 1.04 -3.78
CA GLY A 68 8.32 1.01 -2.33
C GLY A 68 9.01 2.27 -1.77
N MET A 69 8.50 2.80 -0.66
CA MET A 69 9.13 3.95 0.02
C MET A 69 10.57 3.65 0.43
N ASN A 70 10.92 2.38 0.65
CA ASN A 70 12.28 1.92 0.91
C ASN A 70 13.25 2.25 -0.24
N GLU A 71 12.82 2.05 -1.50
CA GLU A 71 13.67 2.37 -2.66
C GLU A 71 13.86 3.89 -2.82
N VAL A 72 12.82 4.67 -2.53
CA VAL A 72 12.92 6.15 -2.51
C VAL A 72 13.92 6.60 -1.46
N ALA A 73 13.85 6.04 -0.24
CA ALA A 73 14.73 6.38 0.87
C ALA A 73 16.18 5.91 0.64
N GLU A 74 16.36 4.73 0.06
CA GLU A 74 17.68 4.18 -0.22
C GLU A 74 18.40 4.93 -1.34
N ARG A 75 17.67 5.25 -2.42
CA ARG A 75 18.27 5.93 -3.58
C ARG A 75 18.49 7.42 -3.38
N GLY A 76 17.72 8.07 -2.49
CA GLY A 76 17.84 9.49 -2.21
C GLY A 76 17.64 10.40 -3.42
N CYS A 77 16.95 9.91 -4.46
CA CYS A 77 16.69 10.66 -5.68
C CYS A 77 15.73 11.84 -5.43
N ASP A 78 15.91 12.93 -6.19
CA ASP A 78 15.06 14.13 -6.09
C ASP A 78 13.71 13.91 -6.79
N VAL A 79 12.79 13.28 -6.07
CA VAL A 79 11.42 13.02 -6.51
C VAL A 79 10.42 13.58 -5.51
N GLU A 80 9.20 13.85 -5.98
CA GLU A 80 8.08 14.19 -5.12
C GLU A 80 7.36 12.90 -4.72
N VAL A 81 7.21 12.63 -3.42
CA VAL A 81 6.30 11.57 -2.93
C VAL A 81 4.89 12.14 -2.89
N VAL A 82 4.06 11.73 -3.85
CA VAL A 82 2.73 12.31 -4.06
C VAL A 82 1.71 11.73 -3.10
N THR A 83 1.62 10.41 -2.99
CA THR A 83 0.69 9.73 -2.07
C THR A 83 1.14 8.31 -1.76
N LYS A 84 0.68 7.81 -0.61
CA LYS A 84 0.75 6.42 -0.21
C LYS A 84 -0.40 5.65 -0.84
N LEU A 85 -0.14 4.41 -1.30
CA LEU A 85 -1.11 3.62 -2.05
C LEU A 85 -1.83 2.55 -1.21
N GLY A 86 -1.37 2.32 0.05
CA GLY A 86 -2.03 1.41 0.99
C GLY A 86 -1.84 -0.08 0.67
N PHE A 87 -0.82 -0.44 -0.10
CA PHE A 87 -0.43 -1.82 -0.36
C PHE A 87 1.09 -1.96 -0.39
N GLY A 88 1.59 -3.19 -0.59
CA GLY A 88 3.03 -3.47 -0.63
C GLY A 88 3.74 -3.23 0.70
N GLY A 89 3.00 -3.20 1.82
CA GLY A 89 3.56 -2.95 3.15
C GLY A 89 4.64 -3.97 3.51
N CYS A 90 5.79 -3.47 3.95
CA CYS A 90 6.91 -4.23 4.48
C CYS A 90 7.69 -3.37 5.47
N ARG A 91 8.68 -3.98 6.11
CA ARG A 91 9.64 -3.28 6.96
C ARG A 91 11.05 -3.71 6.60
N ILE A 92 12.02 -2.86 6.85
CA ILE A 92 13.43 -3.23 6.78
C ILE A 92 13.93 -3.34 8.21
N SER A 93 14.53 -4.47 8.52
CA SER A 93 14.87 -4.81 9.89
C SER A 93 16.27 -5.43 9.97
N LEU A 94 16.92 -5.21 11.11
CA LEU A 94 18.09 -5.96 11.51
C LEU A 94 17.67 -7.33 12.05
N ALA A 95 18.36 -8.38 11.60
CA ALA A 95 18.17 -9.74 12.06
C ALA A 95 19.51 -10.41 12.32
N ILE A 96 19.53 -11.27 13.34
CA ILE A 96 20.72 -11.99 13.82
C ILE A 96 20.45 -13.48 13.89
N PRO A 97 21.49 -14.35 13.96
CA PRO A 97 21.30 -15.76 14.23
C PRO A 97 20.48 -15.99 15.50
N LYS A 98 19.56 -16.97 15.48
CA LYS A 98 18.68 -17.27 16.64
C LYS A 98 19.44 -17.61 17.92
N ALA A 99 20.63 -18.22 17.78
CA ALA A 99 21.47 -18.62 18.89
C ALA A 99 22.16 -17.43 19.61
N GLU A 100 22.25 -16.27 18.96
CA GLU A 100 22.86 -15.09 19.54
C GLU A 100 21.89 -14.38 20.48
N GLU A 101 22.39 -13.82 21.58
CA GLU A 101 21.62 -12.97 22.47
C GLU A 101 21.67 -11.51 21.98
N TYR A 102 20.52 -10.84 22.04
CA TYR A 102 20.39 -9.44 21.66
C TYR A 102 20.13 -8.58 22.90
N SER A 103 20.99 -7.62 23.14
CA SER A 103 20.92 -6.71 24.30
C SER A 103 20.66 -5.24 23.95
N GLY A 104 20.50 -4.93 22.67
CA GLY A 104 20.33 -3.54 22.17
C GLY A 104 21.18 -3.29 20.94
N VAL A 105 21.09 -2.07 20.39
CA VAL A 105 21.74 -1.70 19.12
C VAL A 105 23.28 -1.79 19.21
N GLU A 106 23.85 -1.65 20.39
CA GLU A 106 25.30 -1.81 20.66
C GLU A 106 25.82 -3.22 20.31
N TYR A 107 24.94 -4.21 20.20
CA TYR A 107 25.27 -5.55 19.71
C TYR A 107 26.01 -5.51 18.36
N PHE A 108 25.68 -4.54 17.51
CA PHE A 108 26.25 -4.41 16.17
C PHE A 108 27.61 -3.70 16.15
N GLN A 109 28.11 -3.20 17.28
CA GLN A 109 29.42 -2.54 17.34
C GLN A 109 30.54 -3.46 16.86
N GLY A 110 31.27 -3.05 15.82
CA GLY A 110 32.37 -3.78 15.20
C GLY A 110 31.97 -5.02 14.39
N LYS A 111 30.68 -5.30 14.26
CA LYS A 111 30.15 -6.42 13.47
C LYS A 111 30.06 -6.09 11.98
N LYS A 112 29.90 -7.13 11.16
CA LYS A 112 29.67 -7.01 9.73
C LYS A 112 28.21 -7.35 9.42
N ILE A 113 27.51 -6.44 8.73
CA ILE A 113 26.07 -6.56 8.40
C ILE A 113 25.92 -6.70 6.89
N ALA A 114 25.28 -7.77 6.43
CA ALA A 114 24.91 -7.93 5.01
C ALA A 114 23.61 -7.19 4.72
N THR A 115 23.56 -6.45 3.60
CA THR A 115 22.38 -5.65 3.26
C THR A 115 22.29 -5.34 1.77
N SER A 116 21.04 -5.16 1.30
CA SER A 116 20.72 -4.51 0.02
C SER A 116 20.38 -3.02 0.18
N TYR A 117 20.38 -2.49 1.43
CA TYR A 117 19.98 -1.13 1.79
C TYR A 117 21.06 -0.42 2.61
N PRO A 118 22.26 -0.17 2.02
CA PRO A 118 23.39 0.43 2.75
C PRO A 118 23.13 1.86 3.22
N GLU A 119 22.39 2.68 2.48
CA GLU A 119 22.16 4.08 2.86
C GLU A 119 21.21 4.20 4.07
N ILE A 120 20.11 3.43 4.07
CA ILE A 120 19.19 3.39 5.22
C ILE A 120 19.93 2.85 6.45
N LEU A 121 20.73 1.78 6.30
CA LEU A 121 21.50 1.20 7.39
C LEU A 121 22.55 2.18 7.92
N SER A 122 23.29 2.85 7.03
CA SER A 122 24.31 3.84 7.40
C SER A 122 23.73 4.95 8.27
N LYS A 123 22.57 5.48 7.85
CA LYS A 123 21.86 6.51 8.60
C LYS A 123 21.47 6.01 9.99
N PHE A 124 20.87 4.83 10.10
CA PHE A 124 20.47 4.23 11.37
C PHE A 124 21.66 4.02 12.32
N LEU A 125 22.75 3.43 11.84
CA LEU A 125 23.95 3.19 12.65
C LEU A 125 24.55 4.50 13.16
N LYS A 126 24.62 5.53 12.30
CA LYS A 126 25.11 6.85 12.68
C LYS A 126 24.25 7.53 13.74
N GLU A 127 22.91 7.46 13.61
CA GLU A 127 21.97 8.02 14.58
C GLU A 127 22.06 7.34 15.95
N ASN A 128 22.46 6.07 15.99
CA ASN A 128 22.64 5.30 17.22
C ASN A 128 24.10 5.27 17.73
N GLY A 129 25.04 5.94 17.06
CA GLY A 129 26.46 5.97 17.47
C GLY A 129 27.16 4.63 17.38
N VAL A 130 26.74 3.73 16.50
CA VAL A 130 27.28 2.38 16.30
C VAL A 130 28.15 2.35 15.03
N GLU A 131 29.35 1.81 15.18
CA GLU A 131 30.27 1.56 14.06
C GLU A 131 30.22 0.09 13.67
N ALA A 132 29.72 -0.21 12.45
CA ALA A 132 29.66 -1.54 11.86
C ALA A 132 30.12 -1.50 10.41
N SER A 133 30.69 -2.60 9.93
CA SER A 133 31.04 -2.75 8.51
C SER A 133 29.86 -3.34 7.74
N MET A 134 29.76 -3.05 6.43
CA MET A 134 28.68 -3.54 5.59
C MET A 134 29.21 -4.48 4.50
N ALA A 135 28.45 -5.54 4.22
CA ALA A 135 28.59 -6.36 3.04
C ALA A 135 27.38 -6.09 2.13
N VAL A 136 27.57 -5.23 1.12
CA VAL A 136 26.49 -4.91 0.17
C VAL A 136 26.31 -6.06 -0.80
N ILE A 137 25.14 -6.70 -0.77
CA ILE A 137 24.77 -7.81 -1.66
C ILE A 137 23.34 -7.60 -2.18
N THR A 138 23.12 -7.95 -3.45
CA THR A 138 21.80 -7.81 -4.10
C THR A 138 21.12 -9.18 -4.14
N GLY A 139 20.11 -9.36 -3.25
CA GLY A 139 19.32 -10.59 -3.14
C GLY A 139 19.97 -11.68 -2.29
N SER A 140 19.14 -12.56 -1.73
CA SER A 140 19.53 -13.65 -0.83
C SER A 140 20.40 -13.24 0.36
N VAL A 141 20.10 -12.07 0.93
CA VAL A 141 20.83 -11.47 2.07
C VAL A 141 20.75 -12.40 3.29
N GLU A 142 19.65 -13.11 3.45
CA GLU A 142 19.34 -14.02 4.56
C GLU A 142 20.31 -15.19 4.70
N ILE A 143 21.06 -15.56 3.64
CA ILE A 143 22.03 -16.65 3.72
C ILE A 143 23.41 -16.18 4.24
N ALA A 144 23.66 -14.87 4.30
CA ALA A 144 24.97 -14.31 4.57
C ALA A 144 25.57 -14.78 5.92
N PRO A 145 24.84 -14.84 7.04
CA PRO A 145 25.39 -15.35 8.29
C PRO A 145 25.78 -16.83 8.23
N ALA A 146 24.93 -17.67 7.64
CA ALA A 146 25.22 -19.11 7.48
C ALA A 146 26.41 -19.37 6.56
N ALA A 147 26.64 -18.49 5.57
CA ALA A 147 27.76 -18.54 4.66
C ALA A 147 29.07 -17.91 5.23
N GLY A 148 29.03 -17.35 6.43
CA GLY A 148 30.19 -16.65 7.04
C GLY A 148 30.57 -15.34 6.35
N ILE A 149 29.64 -14.73 5.60
CA ILE A 149 29.86 -13.46 4.89
C ILE A 149 29.68 -12.28 5.84
N ALA A 150 28.75 -12.38 6.80
CA ALA A 150 28.42 -11.36 7.77
C ALA A 150 27.94 -11.97 9.09
N ASP A 151 27.94 -11.19 10.17
CA ASP A 151 27.45 -11.57 11.49
C ASP A 151 25.92 -11.40 11.62
N ALA A 152 25.38 -10.45 10.87
CA ALA A 152 23.97 -10.06 10.90
C ALA A 152 23.50 -9.65 9.50
N ILE A 153 22.19 -9.45 9.35
CA ILE A 153 21.61 -8.91 8.12
C ILE A 153 20.73 -7.70 8.41
N PHE A 154 20.60 -6.88 7.38
CA PHE A 154 19.64 -5.79 7.32
C PHE A 154 18.89 -5.87 5.99
N ASP A 155 17.63 -6.28 6.00
CA ASP A 155 16.88 -6.56 4.78
C ASP A 155 15.37 -6.43 4.98
N ILE A 156 14.63 -6.51 3.87
CA ILE A 156 13.16 -6.49 3.86
C ILE A 156 12.59 -7.70 4.58
N VAL A 157 11.67 -7.41 5.49
CA VAL A 157 10.87 -8.40 6.19
C VAL A 157 9.39 -8.12 5.95
N SER A 158 8.69 -9.03 5.27
CA SER A 158 7.23 -8.95 5.16
C SER A 158 6.53 -9.80 6.23
N SER A 159 6.58 -11.12 6.12
CA SER A 159 6.02 -12.06 7.11
C SER A 159 7.03 -12.62 8.10
N GLY A 160 8.33 -12.48 7.82
CA GLY A 160 9.42 -13.07 8.62
C GLY A 160 9.68 -14.55 8.37
N GLY A 161 8.90 -15.22 7.53
CA GLY A 161 9.06 -16.64 7.23
C GLY A 161 10.46 -17.01 6.71
N THR A 162 11.01 -16.19 5.80
CA THR A 162 12.35 -16.37 5.23
C THR A 162 13.44 -16.28 6.32
N LEU A 163 13.32 -15.34 7.26
CA LEU A 163 14.26 -15.23 8.39
C LEU A 163 14.26 -16.51 9.23
N VAL A 164 13.06 -16.96 9.60
CA VAL A 164 12.90 -18.17 10.43
C VAL A 164 13.49 -19.41 9.76
N SER A 165 13.25 -19.56 8.44
CA SER A 165 13.77 -20.70 7.66
C SER A 165 15.30 -20.70 7.56
N ASN A 166 15.94 -19.54 7.63
CA ASN A 166 17.39 -19.38 7.61
C ASN A 166 18.02 -19.28 9.02
N GLY A 167 17.27 -19.63 10.08
CA GLY A 167 17.79 -19.64 11.45
C GLY A 167 18.04 -18.25 12.03
N LEU A 168 17.38 -17.22 11.50
CA LEU A 168 17.50 -15.84 11.94
C LEU A 168 16.31 -15.43 12.79
N LYS A 169 16.50 -14.39 13.60
CA LYS A 169 15.45 -13.65 14.33
C LYS A 169 15.58 -12.16 14.08
N GLU A 170 14.44 -11.53 13.84
CA GLU A 170 14.31 -10.08 13.75
C GLU A 170 14.52 -9.46 15.13
N VAL A 171 15.35 -8.42 15.23
CA VAL A 171 15.68 -7.77 16.51
C VAL A 171 15.39 -6.28 16.52
N GLU A 172 15.57 -5.56 15.40
CA GLU A 172 15.27 -4.13 15.29
C GLU A 172 14.51 -3.84 14.00
N ARG A 173 13.42 -3.09 14.10
CA ARG A 173 12.69 -2.53 12.96
C ARG A 173 13.19 -1.11 12.73
N VAL A 174 13.84 -0.91 11.60
CA VAL A 174 14.50 0.37 11.30
C VAL A 174 13.66 1.24 10.39
N PHE A 175 12.98 0.64 9.41
CA PHE A 175 12.23 1.40 8.42
C PHE A 175 10.94 0.68 8.05
N GLU A 176 9.82 1.40 8.07
CA GLU A 176 8.55 0.90 7.56
C GLU A 176 8.29 1.45 6.16
N SER A 177 7.90 0.57 5.25
CA SER A 177 7.68 0.89 3.85
C SER A 177 6.33 0.38 3.37
N GLU A 178 5.76 1.13 2.47
CA GLU A 178 4.62 0.76 1.63
C GLU A 178 4.80 1.31 0.22
N ALA A 179 3.98 0.87 -0.71
CA ALA A 179 3.96 1.43 -2.06
C ALA A 179 3.55 2.91 -2.03
N VAL A 180 4.30 3.71 -2.78
CA VAL A 180 4.03 5.14 -2.97
C VAL A 180 3.96 5.47 -4.45
N LEU A 181 3.16 6.47 -4.80
CA LEU A 181 3.23 7.16 -6.06
C LEU A 181 4.24 8.29 -5.94
N ILE A 182 5.27 8.27 -6.78
CA ILE A 182 6.27 9.34 -6.89
C ILE A 182 6.12 10.07 -8.22
N ALA A 183 6.52 11.34 -8.26
CA ALA A 183 6.48 12.17 -9.45
C ALA A 183 7.82 12.91 -9.67
N ASN A 184 8.13 13.17 -10.93
CA ASN A 184 9.18 14.13 -11.28
C ASN A 184 8.73 15.52 -10.81
N ARG A 185 9.66 16.30 -10.24
CA ARG A 185 9.34 17.66 -9.74
C ARG A 185 9.03 18.66 -10.85
N ASN A 186 9.47 18.39 -12.07
CA ASN A 186 9.37 19.29 -13.22
C ASN A 186 8.28 18.84 -14.21
N LEU A 187 7.13 18.34 -13.71
CA LEU A 187 5.99 18.03 -14.57
C LEU A 187 5.49 19.27 -15.29
N SER A 188 5.17 19.14 -16.58
CA SER A 188 4.43 20.17 -17.32
C SER A 188 3.03 20.39 -16.74
N ALA A 189 2.39 21.52 -17.07
CA ALA A 189 1.02 21.80 -16.63
C ALA A 189 0.03 20.72 -17.07
N GLU A 190 0.15 20.24 -18.31
CA GLU A 190 -0.68 19.15 -18.85
C GLU A 190 -0.47 17.83 -18.09
N GLU A 191 0.79 17.50 -17.72
CA GLU A 191 1.08 16.30 -16.92
C GLU A 191 0.56 16.44 -15.49
N ARG A 192 0.59 17.62 -14.92
CA ARG A 192 0.05 17.90 -13.59
C ARG A 192 -1.47 17.73 -13.57
N GLU A 193 -2.19 18.22 -14.57
CA GLU A 193 -3.64 18.00 -14.70
C GLU A 193 -4.00 16.51 -14.78
N LEU A 194 -3.22 15.74 -15.53
CA LEU A 194 -3.42 14.29 -15.63
C LEU A 194 -3.10 13.57 -14.32
N LEU A 195 -2.09 14.03 -13.58
CA LEU A 195 -1.79 13.51 -12.24
C LEU A 195 -2.93 13.80 -11.25
N ASP A 196 -3.50 15.02 -11.29
CA ASP A 196 -4.62 15.39 -10.41
C ASP A 196 -5.85 14.52 -10.70
N GLU A 197 -6.14 14.22 -11.97
CA GLU A 197 -7.19 13.27 -12.34
C GLU A 197 -6.89 11.85 -11.84
N LEU A 198 -5.64 11.40 -11.96
CA LEU A 198 -5.20 10.11 -11.44
C LEU A 198 -5.39 10.01 -9.92
N LEU A 199 -4.99 11.03 -9.19
CA LEU A 199 -5.15 11.13 -7.73
C LEU A 199 -6.61 11.12 -7.31
N PHE A 200 -7.46 11.84 -8.02
CA PHE A 200 -8.91 11.81 -7.78
C PHE A 200 -9.49 10.40 -7.91
N ARG A 201 -9.07 9.65 -8.93
CA ARG A 201 -9.51 8.26 -9.12
C ARG A 201 -8.97 7.32 -8.04
N ILE A 202 -7.69 7.49 -7.66
CA ILE A 202 -7.07 6.71 -6.57
C ILE A 202 -7.79 6.96 -5.25
N GLU A 203 -8.11 8.22 -4.93
CA GLU A 203 -8.82 8.57 -3.71
C GLU A 203 -10.25 8.00 -3.69
N SER A 204 -10.96 8.08 -4.83
CA SER A 204 -12.31 7.50 -4.96
C SER A 204 -12.30 5.98 -4.73
N GLU A 205 -11.28 5.28 -5.21
CA GLU A 205 -11.07 3.85 -4.94
C GLU A 205 -10.74 3.61 -3.47
N ARG A 206 -9.82 4.38 -2.90
CA ARG A 206 -9.39 4.25 -1.51
C ARG A 206 -10.56 4.43 -0.53
N VAL A 207 -11.41 5.43 -0.76
CA VAL A 207 -12.58 5.71 0.09
C VAL A 207 -13.64 4.60 -0.02
N SER A 208 -13.77 3.95 -1.19
CA SER A 208 -14.73 2.85 -1.37
C SER A 208 -14.25 1.52 -0.78
N ARG A 209 -12.92 1.36 -0.66
CA ARG A 209 -12.31 0.11 -0.18
C ARG A 209 -12.75 -0.19 1.26
N GLY A 210 -13.23 -1.42 1.46
CA GLY A 210 -13.73 -1.85 2.77
C GLY A 210 -15.10 -1.29 3.15
N LYS A 211 -15.83 -0.64 2.24
CA LYS A 211 -17.20 -0.17 2.47
C LYS A 211 -18.23 -0.98 1.70
N LYS A 212 -19.44 -1.01 2.25
CA LYS A 212 -20.60 -1.67 1.65
C LYS A 212 -21.79 -0.72 1.63
N TYR A 213 -22.61 -0.84 0.61
CA TYR A 213 -23.91 -0.19 0.57
C TYR A 213 -24.96 -1.11 1.18
N LEU A 214 -25.60 -0.65 2.23
CA LEU A 214 -26.62 -1.35 2.96
C LEU A 214 -27.99 -0.74 2.65
N LEU A 215 -28.93 -1.56 2.22
CA LEU A 215 -30.31 -1.20 1.98
C LEU A 215 -31.18 -2.16 2.78
N MET A 216 -32.24 -1.66 3.42
CA MET A 216 -33.16 -2.48 4.19
C MET A 216 -34.53 -1.83 4.27
N ASN A 217 -35.54 -2.64 4.59
CA ASN A 217 -36.88 -2.16 5.00
C ASN A 217 -36.95 -2.15 6.52
N ILE A 218 -37.57 -1.13 7.09
CA ILE A 218 -37.66 -0.97 8.54
C ILE A 218 -39.01 -0.34 8.92
N PRO A 219 -39.65 -0.73 10.06
CA PRO A 219 -40.76 0.02 10.60
C PRO A 219 -40.43 1.48 10.84
N THR A 220 -41.27 2.40 10.43
CA THR A 220 -41.03 3.85 10.61
C THR A 220 -40.85 4.21 12.07
N SER A 221 -41.46 3.47 13.00
CA SER A 221 -41.31 3.63 14.44
C SER A 221 -39.88 3.34 14.96
N SER A 222 -39.11 2.53 14.21
CA SER A 222 -37.72 2.17 14.58
C SER A 222 -36.66 3.04 13.88
N LEU A 223 -37.09 4.04 13.08
CA LEU A 223 -36.18 4.84 12.24
C LEU A 223 -35.12 5.57 13.06
N ASP A 224 -35.50 6.21 14.15
CA ASP A 224 -34.57 6.99 15.00
C ASP A 224 -33.51 6.10 15.64
N GLU A 225 -33.83 4.87 15.96
CA GLU A 225 -32.89 3.89 16.50
C GLU A 225 -31.96 3.37 15.40
N ALA A 226 -32.47 3.07 14.22
CA ALA A 226 -31.69 2.64 13.08
C ALA A 226 -30.67 3.69 12.63
N VAL A 227 -31.05 4.98 12.64
CA VAL A 227 -30.14 6.09 12.30
C VAL A 227 -28.96 6.18 13.28
N LYS A 228 -29.16 5.82 14.56
CA LYS A 228 -28.08 5.77 15.55
C LYS A 228 -27.12 4.59 15.32
N ILE A 229 -27.63 3.46 14.83
CA ILE A 229 -26.83 2.27 14.52
C ILE A 229 -26.00 2.49 13.23
N LEU A 230 -26.51 3.25 12.29
CA LEU A 230 -25.92 3.47 10.97
C LEU A 230 -25.30 4.87 10.87
N PRO A 231 -24.02 5.04 11.20
CA PRO A 231 -23.31 6.27 10.85
C PRO A 231 -23.20 6.34 9.32
N ALA A 232 -23.91 7.25 8.72
CA ALA A 232 -23.82 7.53 7.29
C ALA A 232 -22.77 8.62 7.02
N MET A 233 -22.35 8.78 5.76
CA MET A 233 -21.43 9.86 5.34
C MET A 233 -21.96 11.25 5.71
N ARG A 234 -23.27 11.45 5.67
CA ARG A 234 -23.99 12.63 6.20
C ARG A 234 -25.21 12.21 7.01
N SER A 235 -26.08 11.45 6.37
CA SER A 235 -27.35 10.95 6.90
C SER A 235 -27.76 9.74 6.08
N PRO A 236 -28.40 8.72 6.66
CA PRO A 236 -29.04 7.66 5.87
C PRO A 236 -30.10 8.25 4.93
N THR A 237 -30.27 7.63 3.77
CA THR A 237 -31.39 7.94 2.88
C THR A 237 -32.61 7.19 3.35
N VAL A 238 -33.74 7.88 3.51
CA VAL A 238 -35.02 7.30 3.93
C VAL A 238 -36.04 7.48 2.81
N MET A 239 -36.67 6.39 2.39
CA MET A 239 -37.72 6.40 1.36
C MET A 239 -38.98 5.71 1.89
N PRO A 240 -40.17 6.33 1.78
CA PRO A 240 -41.42 5.67 2.18
C PRO A 240 -41.68 4.44 1.29
N LEU A 241 -42.18 3.39 1.89
CA LEU A 241 -42.66 2.23 1.14
C LEU A 241 -44.17 2.34 0.85
N ALA A 242 -44.65 1.55 -0.12
CA ALA A 242 -46.09 1.45 -0.39
C ALA A 242 -46.85 0.83 0.78
N ALA A 243 -46.19 0.01 1.61
CA ALA A 243 -46.73 -0.51 2.86
C ALA A 243 -46.73 0.62 3.92
N GLU A 244 -47.92 0.93 4.43
CA GLU A 244 -48.08 1.93 5.48
C GLU A 244 -47.29 1.56 6.76
N GLY A 245 -46.64 2.51 7.38
CA GLY A 245 -45.80 2.31 8.59
C GLY A 245 -44.39 1.73 8.32
N TRP A 246 -43.99 1.60 7.06
CA TRP A 246 -42.67 1.10 6.65
C TRP A 246 -41.90 2.09 5.79
N CYS A 247 -40.57 2.08 5.92
CA CYS A 247 -39.70 2.81 5.04
C CYS A 247 -38.47 1.98 4.65
N SER A 248 -37.86 2.34 3.54
CA SER A 248 -36.56 1.83 3.12
C SER A 248 -35.47 2.76 3.63
N LEU A 249 -34.43 2.18 4.22
CA LEU A 249 -33.27 2.89 4.77
C LEU A 249 -32.01 2.44 4.03
N HIS A 250 -31.24 3.42 3.56
CA HIS A 250 -30.01 3.17 2.83
C HIS A 250 -28.84 3.86 3.48
N SER A 251 -27.71 3.18 3.59
CA SER A 251 -26.49 3.73 4.18
C SER A 251 -25.22 3.07 3.64
N VAL A 252 -24.11 3.75 3.76
CA VAL A 252 -22.78 3.18 3.57
C VAL A 252 -22.20 2.79 4.92
N VAL A 253 -21.68 1.56 5.03
CA VAL A 253 -21.12 0.99 6.26
C VAL A 253 -19.74 0.40 6.01
N ASP A 254 -18.90 0.36 7.05
CA ASP A 254 -17.65 -0.36 7.00
C ASP A 254 -17.87 -1.87 7.02
N SER A 255 -17.17 -2.61 6.17
CA SER A 255 -17.27 -4.06 6.08
C SER A 255 -16.92 -4.76 7.40
N ALA A 256 -16.01 -4.17 8.18
CA ALA A 256 -15.61 -4.71 9.48
C ALA A 256 -16.77 -4.73 10.49
N ASP A 257 -17.62 -3.70 10.45
CA ASP A 257 -18.73 -3.55 11.40
C ASP A 257 -20.05 -4.18 10.89
N LEU A 258 -20.08 -4.64 9.64
CA LEU A 258 -21.30 -5.03 8.93
C LEU A 258 -22.16 -6.00 9.72
N TRP A 259 -21.60 -7.10 10.18
CA TRP A 259 -22.38 -8.16 10.82
C TRP A 259 -22.95 -7.76 12.18
N ASP A 260 -22.23 -6.94 12.93
CA ASP A 260 -22.71 -6.43 14.21
C ASP A 260 -23.86 -5.42 14.00
N LYS A 261 -23.74 -4.53 13.02
CA LYS A 261 -24.79 -3.60 12.65
C LYS A 261 -26.04 -4.33 12.12
N VAL A 262 -25.86 -5.31 11.24
CA VAL A 262 -26.97 -6.11 10.73
C VAL A 262 -27.72 -6.82 11.86
N ARG A 263 -27.02 -7.37 12.86
CA ARG A 263 -27.65 -7.99 14.03
C ARG A 263 -28.50 -7.00 14.82
N GLN A 264 -27.96 -5.81 15.10
CA GLN A 264 -28.67 -4.74 15.81
C GLN A 264 -29.91 -4.27 15.03
N LEU A 265 -29.77 -4.06 13.73
CA LEU A 265 -30.88 -3.65 12.85
C LEU A 265 -31.98 -4.70 12.79
N LYS A 266 -31.64 -5.99 12.72
CA LYS A 266 -32.63 -7.07 12.79
C LYS A 266 -33.38 -7.09 14.11
N ALA A 267 -32.74 -6.78 15.22
CA ALA A 267 -33.37 -6.75 16.54
C ALA A 267 -34.44 -5.65 16.67
N ILE A 268 -34.34 -4.57 15.92
CA ILE A 268 -35.31 -3.47 15.87
C ILE A 268 -36.32 -3.60 14.71
N GLY A 269 -36.35 -4.75 14.03
CA GLY A 269 -37.35 -5.09 13.03
C GLY A 269 -36.95 -4.85 11.57
N ALA A 270 -35.66 -4.62 11.28
CA ALA A 270 -35.21 -4.52 9.90
C ALA A 270 -35.32 -5.85 9.16
N GLU A 271 -35.86 -5.81 7.93
CA GLU A 271 -35.99 -6.94 7.04
C GLU A 271 -35.58 -6.61 5.61
N GLY A 272 -35.49 -7.61 4.74
CA GLY A 272 -35.11 -7.41 3.34
C GLY A 272 -33.74 -6.75 3.19
N ILE A 273 -32.77 -7.05 4.08
CA ILE A 273 -31.48 -6.41 4.11
C ILE A 273 -30.64 -6.88 2.93
N LEU A 274 -30.26 -5.92 2.07
CA LEU A 274 -29.35 -6.13 0.95
C LEU A 274 -28.00 -5.47 1.22
N VAL A 275 -26.95 -6.21 0.91
CA VAL A 275 -25.56 -5.74 1.05
C VAL A 275 -24.92 -5.74 -0.33
N LEU A 276 -24.55 -4.58 -0.83
CA LEU A 276 -23.96 -4.40 -2.15
C LEU A 276 -22.50 -3.96 -2.02
N THR A 277 -21.67 -4.44 -2.93
CA THR A 277 -20.31 -3.93 -3.06
C THR A 277 -20.34 -2.60 -3.79
N LEU A 278 -19.54 -1.65 -3.33
CA LEU A 278 -19.38 -0.36 -3.98
C LEU A 278 -18.15 -0.41 -4.88
N ASP A 279 -18.29 0.00 -6.12
CA ASP A 279 -17.17 0.14 -7.03
C ASP A 279 -16.38 1.40 -6.71
N LYS A 280 -17.07 2.52 -6.54
CA LYS A 280 -16.45 3.83 -6.26
C LYS A 280 -17.31 4.63 -5.30
N ILE A 281 -16.62 5.41 -4.47
CA ILE A 281 -17.22 6.51 -3.71
C ILE A 281 -16.48 7.78 -4.11
N ILE A 282 -17.21 8.73 -4.66
CA ILE A 282 -16.65 10.05 -4.98
C ILE A 282 -16.96 10.94 -3.79
N PRO A 283 -15.93 11.38 -3.03
CA PRO A 283 -16.09 12.16 -1.80
C PRO A 283 -16.59 13.58 -2.06
#